data_77fd42b7ef6d711e97e476741c0a329c
#
_entry.id   77fd42b7ef6d711e97e476741c0a329c
#
_cell.length_a   1.000
_cell.length_b   1.000
_cell.length_c   1.000
_cell.angle_alpha   90.00
_cell.angle_beta   90.00
_cell.angle_gamma   90.00
#
_symmetry.space_group_name_H-M   'P 1'
#
loop_
_entity.id
_entity.type
_entity.pdbx_description
1 polymer ?
#
loop_
_entity_poly.entity_id
_entity_poly.type
_entity_poly.pdbx_seq_one_letter_code
_entity_poly.pdbx_strand_id
1 'polypeptide(L)'
;MCARETTDICNNLGIANESDYFGLKYENAKGEELWLNLRNPIDRQVNCHGHTSPLRLALRVKFWVPPHLLLQENTRHQFFLHAKSDLIEKRLLTNDWDSACRVVALIAQADSEDYDSLHPPHSLYEQASTVSSDCQTPKPTDLLQRIIGEHKKLKGMKRSTAEYWLLKEISDFESFGEELFTKTTANIYLGVGPHGITIYDKSSLEKELISFTNIVSASSHRRTFKLEYFSCENKEALLEVKLDSSHNASSLYRAITEKHAFYSCETVRSAVTAQFIRDLKGTIVSIFNEDSTLGKKYVFDIRRTCREVYDNARRAIYQESQARLALEAENPRLCGYGCDGEHCKDSEKLNRIIEALTCKICMDNRLDSVFMPCAHVVACSTCAARIERCPLCRSEITESRKLYMPSW
;
A
#
# COMPACT_ATOMS: atom_id res chain seq x y z
N MET A 1 -0.37 -15.80 -18.62
CA MET A 1 1.04 -15.36 -18.67
C MET A 1 1.29 -14.22 -17.69
N CYS A 2 0.68 -13.04 -17.80
CA CYS A 2 1.01 -11.89 -16.95
C CYS A 2 0.87 -12.08 -15.43
N ALA A 3 -0.13 -12.84 -14.98
CA ALA A 3 -0.32 -13.08 -13.55
C ALA A 3 0.80 -13.92 -12.92
N ARG A 4 1.39 -14.83 -13.68
CA ARG A 4 2.57 -15.60 -13.27
C ARG A 4 3.79 -14.71 -13.12
N GLU A 5 4.02 -13.82 -14.07
CA GLU A 5 5.20 -12.95 -14.09
C GLU A 5 5.22 -12.01 -12.88
N THR A 6 4.07 -11.41 -12.50
CA THR A 6 3.99 -10.59 -11.28
C THR A 6 4.30 -11.42 -10.03
N THR A 7 3.76 -12.63 -9.95
CA THR A 7 4.02 -13.54 -8.83
C THR A 7 5.48 -13.98 -8.79
N ASP A 8 6.08 -14.29 -9.94
CA ASP A 8 7.49 -14.72 -10.04
C ASP A 8 8.44 -13.56 -9.65
N ILE A 9 8.15 -12.32 -10.09
CA ILE A 9 8.89 -11.14 -9.66
C ILE A 9 8.78 -10.94 -8.14
N CYS A 10 7.57 -11.03 -7.60
CA CYS A 10 7.36 -10.92 -6.16
C CYS A 10 8.08 -12.01 -5.38
N ASN A 11 8.04 -13.26 -5.84
CA ASN A 11 8.76 -14.37 -5.23
C ASN A 11 10.28 -14.14 -5.23
N ASN A 12 10.84 -13.63 -6.35
CA ASN A 12 12.27 -13.28 -6.43
C ASN A 12 12.66 -12.16 -5.47
N LEU A 13 11.71 -11.28 -5.08
CA LEU A 13 11.88 -10.25 -4.06
C LEU A 13 11.58 -10.78 -2.64
N GLY A 14 11.28 -12.07 -2.48
CA GLY A 14 10.92 -12.67 -1.21
C GLY A 14 9.50 -12.33 -0.72
N ILE A 15 8.62 -11.92 -1.63
CA ILE A 15 7.21 -11.60 -1.34
C ILE A 15 6.35 -12.79 -1.77
N ALA A 16 6.17 -13.76 -0.88
CA ALA A 16 5.46 -14.99 -1.20
C ALA A 16 3.93 -14.87 -1.11
N ASN A 17 3.40 -14.20 -0.10
CA ASN A 17 1.98 -14.25 0.26
C ASN A 17 1.22 -12.93 0.07
N GLU A 18 1.92 -11.85 -0.23
CA GLU A 18 1.39 -10.49 -0.31
C GLU A 18 1.54 -9.87 -1.71
N SER A 19 1.75 -10.71 -2.73
CA SER A 19 1.91 -10.28 -4.13
C SER A 19 0.68 -9.56 -4.70
N ASP A 20 -0.50 -9.75 -4.12
CA ASP A 20 -1.75 -9.12 -4.57
C ASP A 20 -1.78 -7.60 -4.34
N TYR A 21 -0.91 -7.05 -3.49
CA TYR A 21 -0.76 -5.60 -3.36
C TYR A 21 -0.07 -4.94 -4.55
N PHE A 22 0.60 -5.72 -5.41
CA PHE A 22 1.43 -5.22 -6.50
C PHE A 22 0.79 -5.42 -7.87
N GLY A 23 1.20 -4.60 -8.82
CA GLY A 23 0.88 -4.71 -10.23
C GLY A 23 2.05 -4.31 -11.10
N LEU A 24 1.92 -4.55 -12.40
CA LEU A 24 2.91 -4.14 -13.40
C LEU A 24 2.38 -2.93 -14.18
N LYS A 25 3.19 -1.89 -14.29
CA LYS A 25 2.96 -0.74 -15.17
C LYS A 25 3.85 -0.81 -16.40
N TYR A 26 3.35 -0.28 -17.49
CA TYR A 26 4.10 -0.07 -18.72
C TYR A 26 3.77 1.30 -19.31
N GLU A 27 4.68 1.83 -20.10
CA GLU A 27 4.46 3.05 -20.86
C GLU A 27 4.04 2.69 -22.29
N ASN A 28 2.95 3.26 -22.75
CA ASN A 28 2.51 3.07 -24.14
C ASN A 28 3.27 4.01 -25.08
N ALA A 29 3.04 3.86 -26.41
CA ALA A 29 3.68 4.68 -27.43
C ALA A 29 3.35 6.20 -27.36
N LYS A 30 2.41 6.59 -26.51
CA LYS A 30 2.02 8.00 -26.26
C LYS A 30 2.63 8.58 -24.98
N GLY A 31 3.48 7.82 -24.26
CA GLY A 31 4.00 8.21 -22.97
C GLY A 31 3.01 8.09 -21.81
N GLU A 32 1.88 7.36 -21.99
CA GLU A 32 0.92 7.13 -20.93
C GLU A 32 1.35 5.91 -20.09
N GLU A 33 1.48 6.08 -18.79
CA GLU A 33 1.68 4.97 -17.84
C GLU A 33 0.36 4.24 -17.57
N LEU A 34 0.31 2.97 -17.88
CA LEU A 34 -0.89 2.15 -17.76
C LEU A 34 -0.62 0.87 -16.96
N TRP A 35 -1.61 0.43 -16.18
CA TRP A 35 -1.57 -0.87 -15.53
C TRP A 35 -1.75 -1.99 -16.54
N LEU A 36 -0.84 -2.95 -16.50
CA LEU A 36 -0.97 -4.18 -17.26
C LEU A 36 -2.16 -4.99 -16.70
N ASN A 37 -3.00 -5.50 -17.58
CA ASN A 37 -4.05 -6.45 -17.19
C ASN A 37 -3.44 -7.85 -17.07
N LEU A 38 -3.44 -8.40 -15.86
CA LEU A 38 -2.75 -9.66 -15.55
C LEU A 38 -3.44 -10.90 -16.16
N ARG A 39 -4.68 -10.78 -16.62
CA ARG A 39 -5.45 -11.88 -17.25
C ARG A 39 -5.30 -11.93 -18.77
N ASN A 40 -4.86 -10.83 -19.38
CA ASN A 40 -4.68 -10.74 -20.82
C ASN A 40 -3.21 -10.98 -21.20
N PRO A 41 -2.94 -11.55 -22.38
CA PRO A 41 -1.58 -11.68 -22.92
C PRO A 41 -0.92 -10.30 -23.10
N ILE A 42 0.37 -10.19 -22.80
CA ILE A 42 1.14 -8.92 -22.85
C ILE A 42 1.17 -8.37 -24.26
N ASP A 43 1.40 -9.22 -25.27
CA ASP A 43 1.48 -8.90 -26.70
C ASP A 43 0.23 -8.21 -27.24
N ARG A 44 -0.93 -8.48 -26.65
CA ARG A 44 -2.19 -7.83 -27.01
C ARG A 44 -2.43 -6.47 -26.33
N GLN A 45 -1.73 -6.20 -25.26
CA GLN A 45 -1.89 -4.96 -24.48
C GLN A 45 -0.85 -3.93 -24.86
N VAL A 46 0.38 -4.40 -25.07
CA VAL A 46 1.51 -3.56 -25.45
C VAL A 46 1.75 -3.79 -26.95
N ASN A 47 1.57 -2.75 -27.75
CA ASN A 47 1.85 -2.80 -29.19
C ASN A 47 3.36 -2.97 -29.41
N CYS A 48 3.83 -4.21 -29.39
CA CYS A 48 5.24 -4.54 -29.66
C CYS A 48 5.59 -4.47 -31.16
N HIS A 49 4.63 -4.22 -32.03
CA HIS A 49 4.86 -4.16 -33.48
C HIS A 49 5.58 -2.88 -33.86
N GLY A 50 6.88 -3.00 -34.12
CA GLY A 50 7.70 -1.92 -34.65
C GLY A 50 8.71 -1.28 -33.69
N HIS A 51 8.76 -1.67 -32.42
CA HIS A 51 9.77 -1.17 -31.49
C HIS A 51 10.97 -2.13 -31.41
N THR A 52 12.15 -1.61 -31.75
CA THR A 52 13.45 -2.29 -31.56
C THR A 52 13.93 -2.25 -30.10
N SER A 53 13.25 -1.50 -29.22
CA SER A 53 13.61 -1.38 -27.82
C SER A 53 12.88 -2.44 -26.96
N PRO A 54 13.56 -2.99 -25.95
CA PRO A 54 12.95 -3.97 -25.05
C PRO A 54 11.79 -3.35 -24.27
N LEU A 55 10.71 -4.12 -24.10
CA LEU A 55 9.58 -3.73 -23.27
C LEU A 55 10.04 -3.57 -21.82
N ARG A 56 9.79 -2.40 -21.24
CA ARG A 56 10.05 -2.12 -19.82
C ARG A 56 8.76 -2.23 -19.03
N LEU A 57 8.77 -3.11 -18.04
CA LEU A 57 7.70 -3.25 -17.06
C LEU A 57 8.21 -2.81 -15.70
N ALA A 58 7.42 -2.02 -14.99
CA ALA A 58 7.72 -1.56 -13.64
C ALA A 58 6.78 -2.23 -12.63
N LEU A 59 7.34 -2.97 -11.67
CA LEU A 59 6.57 -3.41 -10.50
C LEU A 59 6.24 -2.18 -9.65
N ARG A 60 4.95 -2.02 -9.30
CA ARG A 60 4.46 -0.90 -8.48
C ARG A 60 3.45 -1.41 -7.45
N VAL A 61 3.36 -0.71 -6.32
CA VAL A 61 2.26 -0.90 -5.37
C VAL A 61 0.98 -0.42 -6.03
N LYS A 62 0.05 -1.33 -6.23
CA LYS A 62 -1.27 -1.06 -6.84
C LYS A 62 -2.31 -0.76 -5.78
N PHE A 63 -2.23 -1.48 -4.66
CA PHE A 63 -3.15 -1.35 -3.55
C PHE A 63 -2.39 -0.99 -2.28
N TRP A 64 -2.42 0.29 -1.94
CA TRP A 64 -1.79 0.81 -0.74
C TRP A 64 -2.59 0.44 0.50
N VAL A 65 -1.91 -0.07 1.51
CA VAL A 65 -2.50 -0.42 2.80
C VAL A 65 -1.62 0.11 3.94
N PRO A 66 -2.21 0.39 5.11
CA PRO A 66 -1.43 0.78 6.29
C PRO A 66 -0.40 -0.32 6.67
N PRO A 67 0.77 0.06 7.24
CA PRO A 67 1.87 -0.87 7.46
C PRO A 67 1.55 -2.02 8.42
N HIS A 68 0.57 -1.87 9.30
CA HIS A 68 0.14 -2.95 10.20
C HIS A 68 -0.57 -4.12 9.48
N LEU A 69 -0.96 -3.93 8.21
CA LEU A 69 -1.51 -4.99 7.36
C LEU A 69 -0.43 -5.69 6.52
N LEU A 70 0.82 -5.20 6.54
CA LEU A 70 1.96 -5.78 5.86
C LEU A 70 2.70 -6.72 6.83
N LEU A 71 2.58 -8.01 6.60
CA LEU A 71 3.13 -9.03 7.50
C LEU A 71 4.57 -9.41 7.15
N GLN A 72 4.93 -9.35 5.86
CA GLN A 72 6.27 -9.68 5.39
C GLN A 72 7.17 -8.43 5.37
N GLU A 73 8.39 -8.56 5.89
CA GLU A 73 9.37 -7.47 5.90
C GLU A 73 9.73 -7.01 4.48
N ASN A 74 9.91 -7.96 3.55
CA ASN A 74 10.21 -7.64 2.16
C ASN A 74 9.08 -6.86 1.47
N THR A 75 7.82 -7.17 1.78
CA THR A 75 6.66 -6.40 1.30
C THR A 75 6.73 -4.98 1.81
N ARG A 76 6.98 -4.81 3.12
CA ARG A 76 7.11 -3.49 3.76
C ARG A 76 8.24 -2.68 3.15
N HIS A 77 9.38 -3.30 2.90
CA HIS A 77 10.52 -2.67 2.24
C HIS A 77 10.16 -2.19 0.83
N GLN A 78 9.45 -2.99 0.03
CA GLN A 78 9.00 -2.55 -1.30
C GLN A 78 8.00 -1.38 -1.21
N PHE A 79 7.09 -1.39 -0.24
CA PHE A 79 6.21 -0.25 0.02
C PHE A 79 6.99 1.01 0.38
N PHE A 80 8.02 0.88 1.22
CA PHE A 80 8.92 1.98 1.56
C PHE A 80 9.62 2.57 0.31
N LEU A 81 10.18 1.72 -0.55
CA LEU A 81 10.84 2.17 -1.77
C LEU A 81 9.89 2.93 -2.71
N HIS A 82 8.65 2.43 -2.85
CA HIS A 82 7.64 3.09 -3.67
C HIS A 82 7.14 4.40 -3.04
N ALA A 83 6.94 4.43 -1.71
CA ALA A 83 6.61 5.65 -0.99
C ALA A 83 7.67 6.74 -1.18
N LYS A 84 8.94 6.37 -1.07
CA LYS A 84 10.07 7.26 -1.31
C LYS A 84 10.07 7.81 -2.75
N SER A 85 9.80 6.95 -3.76
CA SER A 85 9.65 7.39 -5.15
C SER A 85 8.48 8.36 -5.31
N ASP A 86 7.32 8.06 -4.69
CA ASP A 86 6.11 8.89 -4.78
C ASP A 86 6.29 10.26 -4.09
N LEU A 87 7.07 10.33 -3.01
CA LEU A 87 7.46 11.58 -2.36
C LEU A 87 8.37 12.42 -3.27
N ILE A 88 9.40 11.81 -3.88
CA ILE A 88 10.32 12.49 -4.78
C ILE A 88 9.60 13.02 -6.04
N GLU A 89 8.68 12.23 -6.58
CA GLU A 89 7.91 12.57 -7.77
C GLU A 89 6.68 13.47 -7.47
N LYS A 90 6.54 13.92 -6.22
CA LYS A 90 5.46 14.81 -5.76
C LYS A 90 4.05 14.22 -5.97
N ARG A 91 3.94 12.89 -5.93
CA ARG A 91 2.63 12.21 -5.95
C ARG A 91 2.04 12.07 -4.55
N LEU A 92 2.89 12.10 -3.54
CA LEU A 92 2.52 11.99 -2.13
C LEU A 92 2.98 13.27 -1.43
N LEU A 93 2.03 14.07 -0.95
CA LEU A 93 2.27 15.39 -0.39
C LEU A 93 1.56 15.53 0.96
N THR A 94 2.12 16.39 1.82
CA THR A 94 1.49 16.85 3.06
C THR A 94 1.43 18.36 3.09
N ASN A 95 0.45 18.92 3.81
CA ASN A 95 0.34 20.35 4.09
C ASN A 95 1.03 20.74 5.41
N ASP A 96 1.53 19.76 6.17
CA ASP A 96 2.19 19.95 7.44
C ASP A 96 3.72 19.81 7.32
N TRP A 97 4.44 20.91 7.61
CA TRP A 97 5.91 20.91 7.57
C TRP A 97 6.55 20.03 8.64
N ASP A 98 5.90 19.85 9.79
CA ASP A 98 6.42 18.96 10.83
C ASP A 98 6.34 17.50 10.41
N SER A 99 5.25 17.07 9.75
CA SER A 99 5.15 15.78 9.10
C SER A 99 6.18 15.61 7.98
N ALA A 100 6.37 16.63 7.13
CA ALA A 100 7.40 16.58 6.08
C ALA A 100 8.80 16.37 6.68
N CYS A 101 9.14 17.07 7.76
CA CYS A 101 10.43 16.90 8.45
C CYS A 101 10.58 15.51 9.05
N ARG A 102 9.52 14.96 9.68
CA ARG A 102 9.54 13.59 10.23
C ARG A 102 9.73 12.55 9.14
N VAL A 103 9.01 12.68 8.02
CA VAL A 103 9.14 11.77 6.87
C VAL A 103 10.56 11.76 6.33
N VAL A 104 11.17 12.94 6.12
CA VAL A 104 12.55 13.03 5.61
C VAL A 104 13.55 12.49 6.61
N ALA A 105 13.36 12.73 7.92
CA ALA A 105 14.20 12.14 8.96
C ALA A 105 14.12 10.61 8.99
N LEU A 106 12.91 10.04 8.80
CA LEU A 106 12.72 8.59 8.73
C LEU A 106 13.35 7.98 7.47
N ILE A 107 13.30 8.67 6.32
CA ILE A 107 14.02 8.25 5.12
C ILE A 107 15.54 8.25 5.40
N ALA A 108 16.06 9.31 6.01
CA ALA A 108 17.46 9.40 6.34
C ALA A 108 17.90 8.30 7.31
N GLN A 109 17.10 8.00 8.34
CA GLN A 109 17.36 6.89 9.27
C GLN A 109 17.35 5.53 8.58
N ALA A 110 16.44 5.31 7.63
CA ALA A 110 16.36 4.04 6.90
C ALA A 110 17.50 3.86 5.89
N ASP A 111 17.98 4.93 5.26
CA ASP A 111 18.99 4.88 4.21
C ASP A 111 20.43 5.07 4.72
N SER A 112 20.64 5.90 5.75
CA SER A 112 21.95 6.35 6.24
C SER A 112 22.24 6.01 7.70
N GLU A 113 21.27 5.35 8.39
CA GLU A 113 21.37 5.01 9.81
C GLU A 113 21.32 6.25 10.73
N ASP A 114 21.97 6.19 11.89
CA ASP A 114 21.94 7.26 12.90
C ASP A 114 22.57 8.56 12.38
N TYR A 115 22.04 9.69 12.84
CA TYR A 115 22.59 10.99 12.51
C TYR A 115 24.07 11.09 12.91
N ASP A 116 24.93 11.33 11.93
CA ASP A 116 26.34 11.68 12.12
C ASP A 116 26.56 13.17 11.84
N SER A 117 27.10 13.88 12.84
CA SER A 117 27.42 15.31 12.70
C SER A 117 28.59 15.59 11.76
N LEU A 118 29.45 14.59 11.49
CA LEU A 118 30.60 14.72 10.58
C LEU A 118 30.18 14.52 9.13
N HIS A 119 29.18 13.64 8.89
CA HIS A 119 28.73 13.29 7.55
C HIS A 119 27.18 13.33 7.45
N PRO A 120 26.57 14.52 7.64
CA PRO A 120 25.12 14.63 7.56
C PRO A 120 24.62 14.35 6.12
N PRO A 121 23.53 13.59 5.93
CA PRO A 121 22.99 13.26 4.62
C PRO A 121 22.23 14.44 3.98
N HIS A 122 22.92 15.54 3.67
CA HIS A 122 22.31 16.77 3.17
C HIS A 122 21.46 16.55 1.92
N SER A 123 21.88 15.69 1.00
CA SER A 123 21.12 15.39 -0.23
C SER A 123 19.75 14.76 0.04
N LEU A 124 19.60 14.02 1.14
CA LEU A 124 18.32 13.48 1.56
C LEU A 124 17.44 14.57 2.21
N TYR A 125 18.06 15.48 2.97
CA TYR A 125 17.32 16.56 3.64
C TYR A 125 16.76 17.58 2.65
N GLU A 126 17.41 17.82 1.52
CA GLU A 126 16.91 18.70 0.46
C GLU A 126 15.57 18.22 -0.13
N GLN A 127 15.27 16.93 0.01
CA GLN A 127 13.99 16.35 -0.44
C GLN A 127 12.78 16.85 0.37
N ALA A 128 12.98 17.45 1.54
CA ALA A 128 11.87 17.98 2.35
C ALA A 128 11.01 18.98 1.58
N SER A 129 11.62 19.84 0.76
CA SER A 129 10.92 20.79 -0.09
C SER A 129 10.04 20.15 -1.16
N THR A 130 10.24 18.87 -1.45
CA THR A 130 9.42 18.13 -2.41
C THR A 130 8.21 17.47 -1.77
N VAL A 131 8.25 17.25 -0.46
CA VAL A 131 7.21 16.53 0.30
C VAL A 131 6.05 17.44 0.71
N SER A 132 6.30 18.74 0.91
CA SER A 132 5.24 19.67 1.29
C SER A 132 4.61 20.37 0.08
N SER A 133 3.28 20.51 0.11
CA SER A 133 2.51 21.27 -0.86
C SER A 133 2.24 22.72 -0.42
N ASP A 134 2.66 23.10 0.78
CA ASP A 134 2.44 24.46 1.32
C ASP A 134 3.23 25.51 0.54
N CYS A 135 2.56 26.59 0.17
CA CYS A 135 3.16 27.72 -0.54
C CYS A 135 4.04 28.61 0.36
N GLN A 136 3.91 28.50 1.68
CA GLN A 136 4.74 29.22 2.65
C GLN A 136 5.93 28.36 3.10
N THR A 137 6.94 28.26 2.26
CA THR A 137 8.16 27.52 2.62
C THR A 137 8.90 28.22 3.78
N PRO A 138 9.20 27.51 4.88
CA PRO A 138 10.11 28.00 5.92
C PRO A 138 11.48 28.35 5.32
N LYS A 139 12.25 29.16 6.01
CA LYS A 139 13.64 29.41 5.59
C LYS A 139 14.38 28.06 5.50
N PRO A 140 15.18 27.83 4.46
CA PRO A 140 15.90 26.55 4.28
C PRO A 140 16.74 26.14 5.49
N THR A 141 17.32 27.10 6.20
CA THR A 141 18.11 26.89 7.42
C THR A 141 17.25 26.36 8.58
N ASP A 142 16.04 26.89 8.75
CA ASP A 142 15.13 26.48 9.83
C ASP A 142 14.56 25.08 9.54
N LEU A 143 14.27 24.80 8.26
CA LEU A 143 13.82 23.50 7.81
C LEU A 143 14.88 22.43 8.06
N LEU A 144 16.13 22.71 7.68
CA LEU A 144 17.26 21.80 7.89
C LEU A 144 17.47 21.50 9.39
N GLN A 145 17.39 22.52 10.24
CA GLN A 145 17.53 22.32 11.70
C GLN A 145 16.41 21.47 12.28
N ARG A 146 15.17 21.65 11.82
CA ARG A 146 14.04 20.80 12.22
C ARG A 146 14.26 19.34 11.80
N ILE A 147 14.66 19.07 10.56
CA ILE A 147 14.94 17.71 10.07
C ILE A 147 16.05 17.07 10.89
N ILE A 148 17.15 17.77 11.14
CA ILE A 148 18.25 17.28 11.99
C ILE A 148 17.74 16.97 13.40
N GLY A 149 16.87 17.82 13.96
CA GLY A 149 16.25 17.61 15.25
C GLY A 149 15.42 16.32 15.29
N GLU A 150 14.60 16.08 14.27
CA GLU A 150 13.80 14.86 14.15
C GLU A 150 14.71 13.63 13.95
N HIS A 151 15.74 13.71 13.08
CA HIS A 151 16.64 12.59 12.83
C HIS A 151 17.42 12.18 14.11
N LYS A 152 17.88 13.15 14.91
CA LYS A 152 18.52 12.86 16.20
C LYS A 152 17.64 12.10 17.19
N LYS A 153 16.31 12.30 17.14
CA LYS A 153 15.36 11.57 18.00
C LYS A 153 15.24 10.08 17.62
N LEU A 154 15.65 9.73 16.39
CA LEU A 154 15.57 8.38 15.86
C LEU A 154 16.81 7.52 16.20
N LYS A 155 17.78 8.05 16.94
CA LYS A 155 19.02 7.37 17.28
C LYS A 155 18.79 5.94 17.81
N GLY A 156 19.48 4.98 17.21
CA GLY A 156 19.38 3.55 17.52
C GLY A 156 18.16 2.86 16.90
N MET A 157 17.37 3.57 16.07
CA MET A 157 16.24 2.98 15.38
C MET A 157 16.73 2.15 14.20
N LYS A 158 16.34 0.87 14.15
CA LYS A 158 16.68 -0.01 13.02
C LYS A 158 15.95 0.41 11.74
N ARG A 159 16.54 0.08 10.60
CA ARG A 159 16.00 0.36 9.27
C ARG A 159 14.55 -0.11 9.11
N SER A 160 14.25 -1.37 9.43
CA SER A 160 12.89 -1.92 9.29
C SER A 160 11.85 -1.20 10.16
N THR A 161 12.27 -0.68 11.31
CA THR A 161 11.44 0.14 12.19
C THR A 161 11.21 1.53 11.60
N ALA A 162 12.26 2.16 11.03
CA ALA A 162 12.13 3.46 10.36
C ALA A 162 11.21 3.36 9.14
N GLU A 163 11.33 2.30 8.33
CA GLU A 163 10.43 2.02 7.20
C GLU A 163 8.97 1.88 7.65
N TYR A 164 8.72 1.16 8.77
CA TYR A 164 7.38 1.04 9.33
C TYR A 164 6.79 2.39 9.74
N TRP A 165 7.56 3.20 10.47
CA TRP A 165 7.08 4.50 10.94
C TRP A 165 6.88 5.50 9.80
N LEU A 166 7.73 5.45 8.77
CA LEU A 166 7.51 6.24 7.55
C LEU A 166 6.18 5.88 6.90
N LEU A 167 5.94 4.58 6.67
CA LEU A 167 4.70 4.11 6.07
C LEU A 167 3.47 4.46 6.95
N LYS A 168 3.65 4.48 8.28
CA LYS A 168 2.59 4.91 9.21
C LYS A 168 2.32 6.42 9.08
N GLU A 169 3.35 7.24 9.04
CA GLU A 169 3.21 8.70 8.90
C GLU A 169 2.50 9.06 7.59
N ILE A 170 2.98 8.50 6.47
CA ILE A 170 2.37 8.79 5.16
C ILE A 170 0.97 8.19 4.98
N SER A 171 0.60 7.16 5.75
CA SER A 171 -0.75 6.57 5.66
C SER A 171 -1.85 7.53 6.12
N ASP A 172 -1.48 8.58 6.82
CA ASP A 172 -2.38 9.65 7.28
C ASP A 172 -2.42 10.84 6.29
N PHE A 173 -1.61 10.82 5.21
CA PHE A 173 -1.65 11.84 4.17
C PHE A 173 -2.90 11.67 3.30
N GLU A 174 -3.52 12.79 2.94
CA GLU A 174 -4.72 12.80 2.11
C GLU A 174 -4.51 12.14 0.74
N SER A 175 -3.33 12.32 0.14
CA SER A 175 -2.94 11.72 -1.15
C SER A 175 -2.46 10.27 -1.04
N PHE A 176 -2.53 9.65 0.16
CA PHE A 176 -2.04 8.28 0.36
C PHE A 176 -2.71 7.27 -0.56
N GLY A 177 -1.91 6.63 -1.42
CA GLY A 177 -2.39 5.59 -2.34
C GLY A 177 -3.31 6.09 -3.44
N GLU A 178 -3.41 7.41 -3.65
CA GLU A 178 -4.16 7.98 -4.76
C GLU A 178 -3.44 7.82 -6.10
N GLU A 179 -4.18 7.43 -7.10
CA GLU A 179 -3.80 7.47 -8.50
C GLU A 179 -4.52 8.63 -9.18
N LEU A 180 -3.74 9.55 -9.74
CA LEU A 180 -4.28 10.78 -10.32
C LEU A 180 -4.59 10.60 -11.81
N PHE A 181 -5.80 11.01 -12.19
CA PHE A 181 -6.28 11.04 -13.56
C PHE A 181 -6.55 12.50 -13.95
N THR A 182 -5.71 13.02 -14.83
CA THR A 182 -5.78 14.42 -15.26
C THR A 182 -6.21 14.54 -16.70
N LYS A 183 -6.85 15.66 -17.02
CA LYS A 183 -7.02 16.15 -18.38
C LYS A 183 -6.19 17.42 -18.55
N THR A 184 -5.43 17.50 -19.62
CA THR A 184 -4.54 18.64 -19.91
C THR A 184 -5.28 19.98 -19.99
N THR A 185 -6.56 19.97 -20.37
CA THR A 185 -7.39 21.15 -20.59
C THR A 185 -8.52 21.36 -19.58
N ALA A 186 -8.68 20.49 -18.57
CA ALA A 186 -9.74 20.63 -17.56
C ALA A 186 -9.19 21.24 -16.26
N ASN A 187 -10.04 22.03 -15.60
CA ASN A 187 -9.75 22.52 -14.27
C ASN A 187 -9.93 21.43 -13.17
N ILE A 188 -10.51 20.30 -13.54
CA ILE A 188 -10.83 19.20 -12.61
C ILE A 188 -9.89 18.02 -12.89
N TYR A 189 -9.35 17.42 -11.85
CA TYR A 189 -8.67 16.13 -11.90
C TYR A 189 -9.22 15.21 -10.81
N LEU A 190 -9.10 13.91 -11.05
CA LEU A 190 -9.64 12.88 -10.16
C LEU A 190 -8.51 12.09 -9.53
N GLY A 191 -8.58 11.93 -8.21
CA GLY A 191 -7.75 10.99 -7.44
C GLY A 191 -8.57 9.75 -7.12
N VAL A 192 -8.01 8.56 -7.32
CA VAL A 192 -8.65 7.30 -6.92
C VAL A 192 -7.75 6.62 -5.91
N GLY A 193 -8.20 6.55 -4.67
CA GLY A 193 -7.42 6.06 -3.52
C GLY A 193 -8.12 4.98 -2.71
N PRO A 194 -7.55 4.61 -1.55
CA PRO A 194 -8.15 3.64 -0.64
C PRO A 194 -9.49 4.09 -0.04
N HIS A 195 -9.71 5.39 0.07
CA HIS A 195 -10.89 5.98 0.70
C HIS A 195 -12.03 6.27 -0.27
N GLY A 196 -11.77 6.24 -1.57
CA GLY A 196 -12.75 6.58 -2.58
C GLY A 196 -12.17 7.35 -3.75
N ILE A 197 -12.98 8.25 -4.29
CA ILE A 197 -12.63 9.14 -5.40
C ILE A 197 -12.59 10.56 -4.87
N THR A 198 -11.47 11.26 -5.07
CA THR A 198 -11.34 12.68 -4.74
C THR A 198 -11.44 13.51 -6.01
N ILE A 199 -12.36 14.46 -6.03
CA ILE A 199 -12.48 15.45 -7.09
C ILE A 199 -11.69 16.69 -6.64
N TYR A 200 -10.73 17.11 -7.44
CA TYR A 200 -9.94 18.31 -7.21
C TYR A 200 -10.29 19.36 -8.23
N ASP A 201 -10.71 20.54 -7.82
CA ASP A 201 -10.91 21.70 -8.69
C ASP A 201 -9.72 22.65 -8.54
N LYS A 202 -8.99 22.86 -9.65
CA LYS A 202 -7.84 23.77 -9.71
C LYS A 202 -8.21 25.24 -9.53
N SER A 203 -9.47 25.60 -9.81
CA SER A 203 -9.93 26.98 -9.78
C SER A 203 -10.34 27.42 -8.38
N SER A 204 -10.97 26.55 -7.61
CA SER A 204 -11.49 26.87 -6.26
C SER A 204 -10.59 26.37 -5.14
N LEU A 205 -9.59 25.54 -5.42
CA LEU A 205 -8.79 24.79 -4.45
C LEU A 205 -9.66 23.89 -3.55
N GLU A 206 -10.91 23.68 -3.91
CA GLU A 206 -11.84 22.80 -3.22
C GLU A 206 -11.60 21.35 -3.64
N LYS A 207 -11.88 20.45 -2.72
CA LYS A 207 -11.85 19.02 -2.95
C LYS A 207 -13.10 18.37 -2.39
N GLU A 208 -13.65 17.42 -3.12
CA GLU A 208 -14.77 16.60 -2.70
C GLU A 208 -14.33 15.12 -2.67
N LEU A 209 -14.49 14.47 -1.52
CA LEU A 209 -14.24 13.05 -1.36
C LEU A 209 -15.54 12.27 -1.50
N ILE A 210 -15.62 11.38 -2.49
CA ILE A 210 -16.72 10.46 -2.73
C ILE A 210 -16.31 9.08 -2.23
N SER A 211 -16.92 8.64 -1.13
CA SER A 211 -16.73 7.26 -0.63
C SER A 211 -17.22 6.24 -1.66
N PHE A 212 -16.57 5.08 -1.73
CA PHE A 212 -17.03 3.98 -2.60
C PHE A 212 -18.48 3.55 -2.33
N THR A 213 -18.96 3.71 -1.09
CA THR A 213 -20.35 3.40 -0.70
C THR A 213 -21.36 4.37 -1.30
N ASN A 214 -20.96 5.56 -1.68
CA ASN A 214 -21.83 6.58 -2.26
C ASN A 214 -21.91 6.50 -3.79
N ILE A 215 -21.16 5.61 -4.42
CA ILE A 215 -21.17 5.43 -5.87
C ILE A 215 -22.40 4.60 -6.26
N VAL A 216 -23.25 5.16 -7.11
CA VAL A 216 -24.42 4.49 -7.68
C VAL A 216 -24.04 3.73 -8.94
N SER A 217 -23.41 4.41 -9.88
CA SER A 217 -22.96 3.81 -11.13
C SER A 217 -21.69 4.49 -11.67
N ALA A 218 -20.88 3.73 -12.39
CA ALA A 218 -19.75 4.24 -13.13
C ALA A 218 -19.72 3.63 -14.53
N SER A 219 -19.45 4.44 -15.55
CA SER A 219 -19.34 3.97 -16.92
C SER A 219 -18.26 4.71 -17.70
N SER A 220 -17.70 4.05 -18.71
CA SER A 220 -16.69 4.63 -19.59
C SER A 220 -17.07 4.34 -21.04
N HIS A 221 -17.18 5.38 -21.84
CA HIS A 221 -17.44 5.28 -23.27
C HIS A 221 -16.47 6.15 -24.05
N ARG A 222 -15.63 5.53 -24.90
CA ARG A 222 -14.56 6.22 -25.63
C ARG A 222 -13.66 7.00 -24.68
N ARG A 223 -13.67 8.34 -24.76
CA ARG A 223 -12.87 9.25 -23.92
C ARG A 223 -13.65 9.84 -22.74
N THR A 224 -14.93 9.51 -22.62
CA THR A 224 -15.83 10.06 -21.59
C THR A 224 -16.02 9.05 -20.47
N PHE A 225 -15.81 9.50 -19.26
CA PHE A 225 -16.13 8.79 -18.03
C PHE A 225 -17.31 9.46 -17.34
N LYS A 226 -18.28 8.68 -16.87
CA LYS A 226 -19.47 9.14 -16.12
C LYS A 226 -19.53 8.43 -14.80
N LEU A 227 -19.81 9.19 -13.75
CA LEU A 227 -19.99 8.71 -12.39
C LEU A 227 -21.28 9.29 -11.81
N GLU A 228 -22.19 8.43 -11.39
CA GLU A 228 -23.38 8.78 -10.61
C GLU A 228 -23.12 8.45 -9.16
N TYR A 229 -23.34 9.41 -8.27
CA TYR A 229 -23.04 9.25 -6.86
C TYR A 229 -23.95 10.12 -5.98
N PHE A 230 -24.00 9.80 -4.68
CA PHE A 230 -24.62 10.65 -3.69
C PHE A 230 -23.59 11.62 -3.12
N SER A 231 -23.86 12.91 -3.21
CA SER A 231 -23.02 13.95 -2.59
C SER A 231 -23.12 13.90 -1.06
N CYS A 232 -22.26 14.67 -0.38
CA CYS A 232 -22.30 14.79 1.09
C CYS A 232 -23.66 15.29 1.62
N GLU A 233 -24.46 15.97 0.80
CA GLU A 233 -25.83 16.38 1.12
C GLU A 233 -26.90 15.30 0.82
N ASN A 234 -26.49 14.08 0.49
CA ASN A 234 -27.37 12.97 0.09
C ASN A 234 -28.23 13.26 -1.16
N LYS A 235 -27.74 14.12 -2.05
CA LYS A 235 -28.36 14.42 -3.33
C LYS A 235 -27.67 13.62 -4.44
N GLU A 236 -28.44 13.13 -5.39
CA GLU A 236 -27.89 12.50 -6.59
C GLU A 236 -27.11 13.55 -7.41
N ALA A 237 -25.89 13.21 -7.75
CA ALA A 237 -24.97 14.02 -8.54
C ALA A 237 -24.42 13.19 -9.69
N LEU A 238 -24.19 13.86 -10.83
CA LEU A 238 -23.59 13.27 -12.02
C LEU A 238 -22.29 14.01 -12.35
N LEU A 239 -21.17 13.29 -12.34
CA LEU A 239 -19.89 13.76 -12.83
C LEU A 239 -19.63 13.18 -14.24
N GLU A 240 -19.43 14.05 -15.22
CA GLU A 240 -19.00 13.65 -16.56
C GLU A 240 -17.64 14.28 -16.90
N VAL A 241 -16.63 13.44 -17.12
CA VAL A 241 -15.27 13.88 -17.43
C VAL A 241 -14.80 13.28 -18.75
N LYS A 242 -14.32 14.16 -19.66
CA LYS A 242 -13.72 13.74 -20.92
C LYS A 242 -12.20 13.73 -20.77
N LEU A 243 -11.57 12.58 -20.85
CA LEU A 243 -10.13 12.35 -20.70
C LEU A 243 -9.38 12.47 -22.05
N ASP A 244 -8.05 12.51 -21.99
CA ASP A 244 -7.21 12.70 -23.17
C ASP A 244 -7.25 11.52 -24.15
N SER A 245 -7.40 10.30 -23.61
CA SER A 245 -7.52 9.09 -24.43
C SER A 245 -8.63 8.16 -23.94
N SER A 246 -9.04 7.23 -24.80
CA SER A 246 -9.94 6.14 -24.40
C SER A 246 -9.26 5.15 -23.43
N HIS A 247 -7.93 5.03 -23.50
CA HIS A 247 -7.17 4.23 -22.56
C HIS A 247 -7.22 4.81 -21.15
N ASN A 248 -7.06 6.14 -21.02
CA ASN A 248 -7.16 6.82 -19.73
C ASN A 248 -8.57 6.72 -19.13
N ALA A 249 -9.62 6.85 -19.96
CA ALA A 249 -11.00 6.69 -19.50
C ALA A 249 -11.27 5.26 -19.02
N SER A 250 -10.77 4.27 -19.75
CA SER A 250 -10.87 2.87 -19.35
C SER A 250 -10.03 2.57 -18.11
N SER A 251 -8.86 3.19 -17.99
CA SER A 251 -7.97 3.03 -16.83
C SER A 251 -8.58 3.61 -15.56
N LEU A 252 -9.22 4.79 -15.67
CA LEU A 252 -9.96 5.40 -14.56
C LEU A 252 -11.11 4.50 -14.09
N TYR A 253 -11.95 4.03 -15.03
CA TYR A 253 -13.03 3.11 -14.71
C TYR A 253 -12.53 1.84 -14.02
N ARG A 254 -11.44 1.29 -14.54
CA ARG A 254 -10.80 0.11 -13.97
C ARG A 254 -10.23 0.38 -12.57
N ALA A 255 -9.56 1.51 -12.35
CA ALA A 255 -9.01 1.88 -11.06
C ALA A 255 -10.10 1.99 -9.99
N ILE A 256 -11.24 2.62 -10.33
CA ILE A 256 -12.38 2.76 -9.43
C ILE A 256 -12.96 1.40 -9.08
N THR A 257 -13.25 0.57 -10.09
CA THR A 257 -13.89 -0.74 -9.88
C THR A 257 -13.00 -1.71 -9.11
N GLU A 258 -11.71 -1.74 -9.43
CA GLU A 258 -10.75 -2.61 -8.73
C GLU A 258 -10.50 -2.15 -7.28
N LYS A 259 -10.31 -0.84 -7.05
CA LYS A 259 -10.11 -0.33 -5.70
C LYS A 259 -11.37 -0.46 -4.84
N HIS A 260 -12.56 -0.23 -5.41
CA HIS A 260 -13.82 -0.50 -4.72
C HIS A 260 -13.89 -1.97 -4.29
N ALA A 261 -13.66 -2.91 -5.20
CA ALA A 261 -13.69 -4.33 -4.88
C ALA A 261 -12.63 -4.71 -3.85
N PHE A 262 -11.42 -4.14 -3.95
CA PHE A 262 -10.32 -4.47 -3.05
C PHE A 262 -10.53 -3.96 -1.62
N TYR A 263 -10.97 -2.71 -1.45
CA TYR A 263 -11.05 -2.08 -0.13
C TYR A 263 -12.42 -2.22 0.54
N SER A 264 -13.50 -2.33 -0.24
CA SER A 264 -14.87 -2.25 0.28
C SER A 264 -15.62 -3.58 0.24
N CYS A 265 -15.18 -4.56 -0.54
CA CYS A 265 -15.84 -5.85 -0.59
C CYS A 265 -15.30 -6.80 0.49
N GLU A 266 -16.16 -7.63 1.06
CA GLU A 266 -15.74 -8.65 2.03
C GLU A 266 -15.01 -9.80 1.35
N THR A 267 -15.46 -10.19 0.15
CA THR A 267 -14.86 -11.28 -0.64
C THR A 267 -14.86 -10.94 -2.13
N VAL A 268 -13.77 -11.28 -2.83
CA VAL A 268 -13.71 -11.15 -4.30
C VAL A 268 -14.70 -12.09 -4.98
N ARG A 269 -14.96 -13.26 -4.40
CA ARG A 269 -15.78 -14.30 -5.01
C ARG A 269 -17.18 -13.80 -5.35
N SER A 270 -17.83 -13.08 -4.44
CA SER A 270 -19.16 -12.50 -4.68
C SER A 270 -19.11 -11.38 -5.71
N ALA A 271 -18.10 -10.51 -5.66
CA ALA A 271 -17.91 -9.42 -6.62
C ALA A 271 -17.66 -9.94 -8.04
N VAL A 272 -16.78 -10.95 -8.19
CA VAL A 272 -16.49 -11.59 -9.48
C VAL A 272 -17.71 -12.32 -10.02
N THR A 273 -18.48 -13.01 -9.18
CA THR A 273 -19.73 -13.68 -9.59
C THR A 273 -20.77 -12.66 -10.05
N ALA A 274 -20.93 -11.55 -9.32
CA ALA A 274 -21.88 -10.48 -9.69
C ALA A 274 -21.47 -9.79 -11.01
N GLN A 275 -20.16 -9.62 -11.26
CA GLN A 275 -19.67 -9.10 -12.53
C GLN A 275 -19.86 -10.09 -13.66
N PHE A 276 -19.54 -11.37 -13.45
CA PHE A 276 -19.77 -12.41 -14.45
C PHE A 276 -21.24 -12.46 -14.89
N ILE A 277 -22.18 -12.34 -13.95
CA ILE A 277 -23.62 -12.28 -14.24
C ILE A 277 -23.97 -11.00 -15.03
N ARG A 278 -23.36 -9.85 -14.70
CA ARG A 278 -23.52 -8.61 -15.46
C ARG A 278 -22.94 -8.72 -16.87
N ASP A 279 -21.76 -9.27 -16.99
CA ASP A 279 -21.08 -9.46 -18.27
C ASP A 279 -21.81 -10.49 -19.13
N LEU A 280 -22.40 -11.54 -18.55
CA LEU A 280 -23.25 -12.50 -19.22
C LEU A 280 -24.54 -11.83 -19.73
N LYS A 281 -25.20 -11.02 -18.91
CA LYS A 281 -26.38 -10.22 -19.31
C LYS A 281 -25.99 -9.18 -20.37
N GLY A 282 -24.85 -8.51 -20.21
CA GLY A 282 -24.28 -7.61 -21.21
C GLY A 282 -23.93 -8.33 -22.51
N THR A 283 -23.46 -9.58 -22.44
CA THR A 283 -23.20 -10.40 -23.64
C THR A 283 -24.51 -10.78 -24.36
N ILE A 284 -25.55 -11.08 -23.62
CA ILE A 284 -26.87 -11.36 -24.20
C ILE A 284 -27.48 -10.09 -24.83
N VAL A 285 -27.34 -8.94 -24.16
CA VAL A 285 -27.79 -7.64 -24.71
C VAL A 285 -26.90 -7.20 -25.88
N SER A 286 -25.60 -7.54 -25.89
CA SER A 286 -24.66 -7.19 -26.96
C SER A 286 -24.81 -8.02 -28.24
N ILE A 287 -25.45 -9.17 -28.14
CA ILE A 287 -25.88 -9.92 -29.35
C ILE A 287 -26.90 -9.08 -30.15
N PHE A 288 -27.61 -8.18 -29.48
CA PHE A 288 -28.63 -7.31 -30.08
C PHE A 288 -28.22 -5.84 -30.24
N ASN A 289 -27.07 -5.41 -29.69
CA ASN A 289 -26.56 -4.04 -29.80
C ASN A 289 -25.03 -4.06 -30.05
N GLU A 290 -24.61 -3.70 -31.25
CA GLU A 290 -23.20 -3.68 -31.69
C GLU A 290 -22.30 -2.72 -30.89
N ASP A 291 -22.85 -1.77 -30.15
CA ASP A 291 -22.10 -0.79 -29.33
C ASP A 291 -21.58 -1.30 -27.98
N SER A 292 -21.88 -2.52 -27.57
CA SER A 292 -21.54 -3.06 -26.25
C SER A 292 -20.26 -3.89 -26.19
N THR A 293 -19.37 -3.77 -27.17
CA THR A 293 -18.06 -4.44 -27.20
C THR A 293 -17.12 -4.04 -26.06
N LEU A 294 -17.42 -2.98 -25.29
CA LEU A 294 -16.62 -2.56 -24.13
C LEU A 294 -16.80 -3.47 -22.91
N GLY A 295 -17.99 -4.03 -22.67
CA GLY A 295 -18.24 -4.92 -21.54
C GLY A 295 -17.44 -6.23 -21.60
N LYS A 296 -17.09 -6.68 -22.81
CA LYS A 296 -16.33 -7.94 -23.02
C LYS A 296 -14.84 -7.85 -22.66
N LYS A 297 -14.28 -6.65 -22.45
CA LYS A 297 -12.84 -6.45 -22.20
C LYS A 297 -12.49 -6.27 -20.71
N TYR A 298 -13.47 -6.10 -19.86
CA TYR A 298 -13.25 -5.85 -18.45
C TYR A 298 -13.28 -7.13 -17.64
N VAL A 299 -12.11 -7.69 -17.41
CA VAL A 299 -11.90 -8.77 -16.45
C VAL A 299 -11.21 -8.16 -15.24
N PHE A 300 -11.80 -8.27 -14.07
CA PHE A 300 -11.16 -7.87 -12.81
C PHE A 300 -9.82 -8.58 -12.64
N ASP A 301 -8.77 -7.83 -12.39
CA ASP A 301 -7.46 -8.38 -12.06
C ASP A 301 -7.33 -8.76 -10.59
N ILE A 302 -8.28 -8.37 -9.78
CA ILE A 302 -8.28 -8.64 -8.35
C ILE A 302 -8.53 -10.12 -8.12
N ARG A 303 -7.66 -10.77 -7.37
CA ARG A 303 -7.79 -12.15 -6.92
C ARG A 303 -8.37 -12.24 -5.53
N ARG A 304 -8.06 -11.25 -4.69
CA ARG A 304 -8.40 -11.18 -3.27
C ARG A 304 -8.68 -9.75 -2.86
N THR A 305 -9.58 -9.57 -1.90
CA THR A 305 -9.77 -8.29 -1.22
C THR A 305 -8.63 -8.04 -0.23
N CYS A 306 -8.52 -6.82 0.27
CA CYS A 306 -7.53 -6.46 1.29
C CYS A 306 -7.59 -7.41 2.49
N ARG A 307 -8.79 -7.74 2.96
CA ARG A 307 -9.01 -8.68 4.07
C ARG A 307 -8.55 -10.09 3.71
N GLU A 308 -8.89 -10.58 2.53
CA GLU A 308 -8.49 -11.92 2.08
C GLU A 308 -6.98 -12.04 1.91
N VAL A 309 -6.28 -11.00 1.42
CA VAL A 309 -4.80 -10.99 1.33
C VAL A 309 -4.20 -11.12 2.72
N TYR A 310 -4.63 -10.29 3.65
CA TYR A 310 -4.14 -10.32 5.03
C TYR A 310 -4.38 -11.66 5.70
N ASP A 311 -5.61 -12.20 5.63
CA ASP A 311 -5.97 -13.46 6.26
C ASP A 311 -5.24 -14.66 5.64
N ASN A 312 -4.97 -14.64 4.34
CA ASN A 312 -4.20 -15.67 3.66
C ASN A 312 -2.71 -15.61 4.02
N ALA A 313 -2.11 -14.43 4.00
CA ALA A 313 -0.72 -14.24 4.39
C ALA A 313 -0.49 -14.69 5.85
N ARG A 314 -1.39 -14.30 6.74
CA ARG A 314 -1.36 -14.71 8.15
C ARG A 314 -1.45 -16.24 8.31
N ARG A 315 -2.37 -16.90 7.57
CA ARG A 315 -2.50 -18.36 7.60
C ARG A 315 -1.26 -19.06 7.05
N ALA A 316 -0.69 -18.57 5.94
CA ALA A 316 0.50 -19.14 5.34
C ALA A 316 1.71 -19.04 6.28
N ILE A 317 1.96 -17.88 6.89
CA ILE A 317 3.03 -17.70 7.87
C ILE A 317 2.85 -18.64 9.06
N TYR A 318 1.61 -18.81 9.54
CA TYR A 318 1.32 -19.76 10.62
C TYR A 318 1.61 -21.20 10.20
N GLN A 319 1.18 -21.62 8.99
CA GLN A 319 1.43 -22.96 8.48
C GLN A 319 2.91 -23.24 8.26
N GLU A 320 3.66 -22.27 7.71
CA GLU A 320 5.12 -22.37 7.56
C GLU A 320 5.82 -22.53 8.91
N SER A 321 5.39 -21.77 9.91
CA SER A 321 5.92 -21.91 11.27
C SER A 321 5.64 -23.29 11.85
N GLN A 322 4.44 -23.82 11.68
CA GLN A 322 4.07 -25.19 12.13
C GLN A 322 4.84 -26.27 11.38
N ALA A 323 4.98 -26.15 10.04
CA ALA A 323 5.74 -27.10 9.22
C ALA A 323 7.22 -27.13 9.63
N ARG A 324 7.82 -25.93 9.85
CA ARG A 324 9.20 -25.84 10.38
C ARG A 324 9.34 -26.57 11.71
N LEU A 325 8.38 -26.36 12.61
CA LEU A 325 8.34 -27.03 13.91
C LEU A 325 8.26 -28.54 13.82
N ALA A 326 7.45 -29.07 12.87
CA ALA A 326 7.30 -30.49 12.65
C ALA A 326 8.60 -31.12 12.10
N LEU A 327 9.22 -30.45 11.09
CA LEU A 327 10.51 -30.88 10.52
C LEU A 327 11.64 -30.89 11.54
N GLU A 328 11.70 -29.89 12.41
CA GLU A 328 12.67 -29.79 13.51
C GLU A 328 12.43 -30.90 14.54
N ALA A 329 11.19 -31.29 14.79
CA ALA A 329 10.84 -32.39 15.67
C ALA A 329 11.21 -33.77 15.08
N GLU A 330 11.12 -33.94 13.76
CA GLU A 330 11.45 -35.18 13.05
C GLU A 330 12.95 -35.36 12.78
N ASN A 331 13.73 -34.28 12.70
CA ASN A 331 15.14 -34.31 12.30
C ASN A 331 16.04 -33.48 13.25
N PRO A 332 16.31 -33.96 14.48
CA PRO A 332 17.13 -33.23 15.44
C PRO A 332 18.62 -33.07 15.03
N ARG A 333 19.04 -33.63 13.87
CA ARG A 333 20.42 -33.57 13.33
C ARG A 333 20.71 -32.35 12.45
N LEU A 334 19.72 -31.51 12.15
CA LEU A 334 19.90 -30.27 11.36
C LEU A 334 20.41 -29.09 12.19
N CYS A 335 20.54 -29.26 13.50
CA CYS A 335 21.25 -28.30 14.35
C CYS A 335 22.76 -28.47 14.11
N GLY A 336 23.35 -27.56 13.36
CA GLY A 336 24.76 -27.58 13.05
C GLY A 336 25.64 -27.54 14.31
N TYR A 337 26.57 -28.47 14.36
CA TYR A 337 27.69 -28.56 15.30
C TYR A 337 27.38 -28.69 16.81
N GLY A 338 27.33 -29.93 17.30
CA GLY A 338 27.84 -30.28 18.62
C GLY A 338 26.94 -30.04 19.81
N CYS A 339 25.63 -29.93 19.67
CA CYS A 339 24.70 -29.89 20.80
C CYS A 339 24.11 -31.27 21.07
N ASP A 340 24.19 -31.75 22.32
CA ASP A 340 23.38 -32.86 22.77
C ASP A 340 21.90 -32.53 22.58
N GLY A 341 21.12 -33.46 21.98
CA GLY A 341 19.79 -33.22 21.42
C GLY A 341 18.71 -32.63 22.38
N GLU A 342 18.94 -32.59 23.67
CA GLU A 342 18.09 -31.94 24.67
C GLU A 342 18.29 -30.42 24.71
N HIS A 343 19.52 -29.93 24.61
CA HIS A 343 19.83 -28.49 24.60
C HIS A 343 19.31 -27.78 23.35
N CYS A 344 19.26 -28.46 22.21
CA CYS A 344 18.75 -27.88 20.96
C CYS A 344 17.23 -27.64 21.03
N LYS A 345 16.46 -28.58 21.58
CA LYS A 345 15.00 -28.45 21.77
C LYS A 345 14.62 -27.32 22.70
N ASP A 346 15.42 -27.09 23.72
CA ASP A 346 15.17 -26.01 24.69
C ASP A 346 15.54 -24.64 24.14
N SER A 347 16.60 -24.54 23.32
CA SER A 347 16.97 -23.33 22.62
C SER A 347 15.89 -22.91 21.59
N GLU A 348 15.30 -23.85 20.87
CA GLU A 348 14.20 -23.60 19.95
C GLU A 348 12.91 -23.17 20.65
N LYS A 349 12.55 -23.84 21.75
CA LYS A 349 11.44 -23.42 22.59
C LYS A 349 11.63 -22.01 23.11
N LEU A 350 12.86 -21.69 23.54
CA LEU A 350 13.23 -20.36 24.01
C LEU A 350 13.09 -19.31 22.88
N ASN A 351 13.59 -19.60 21.69
CA ASN A 351 13.45 -18.71 20.55
C ASN A 351 11.98 -18.46 20.18
N ARG A 352 11.13 -19.46 20.23
CA ARG A 352 9.67 -19.32 20.02
C ARG A 352 9.01 -18.44 21.08
N ILE A 353 9.42 -18.60 22.34
CA ILE A 353 8.93 -17.75 23.42
C ILE A 353 9.40 -16.32 23.21
N ILE A 354 10.65 -16.12 22.81
CA ILE A 354 11.21 -14.80 22.50
C ILE A 354 10.44 -14.16 21.32
N GLU A 355 10.22 -14.90 20.22
CA GLU A 355 9.43 -14.42 19.07
C GLU A 355 7.98 -14.09 19.46
N ALA A 356 7.34 -14.94 20.29
CA ALA A 356 5.98 -14.70 20.77
C ALA A 356 5.89 -13.45 21.65
N LEU A 357 6.93 -13.16 22.41
CA LEU A 357 7.04 -12.02 23.31
C LEU A 357 7.69 -10.78 22.67
N THR A 358 7.99 -10.82 21.38
CA THR A 358 8.58 -9.69 20.66
C THR A 358 7.49 -8.78 20.08
N CYS A 359 7.70 -7.46 20.19
CA CYS A 359 6.82 -6.44 19.66
C CYS A 359 6.52 -6.65 18.16
N LYS A 360 5.25 -6.70 17.79
CA LYS A 360 4.83 -6.95 16.39
C LYS A 360 4.98 -5.72 15.49
N ILE A 361 5.41 -4.59 16.05
CA ILE A 361 5.63 -3.34 15.34
C ILE A 361 7.10 -3.18 15.00
N CYS A 362 7.97 -3.08 16.01
CA CYS A 362 9.41 -2.90 15.77
C CYS A 362 10.19 -4.20 15.56
N MET A 363 9.61 -5.35 15.89
CA MET A 363 10.29 -6.66 15.82
C MET A 363 11.61 -6.74 16.61
N ASP A 364 11.78 -5.88 17.60
CA ASP A 364 13.04 -5.73 18.35
C ASP A 364 12.83 -5.82 19.86
N ASN A 365 11.92 -5.02 20.40
CA ASN A 365 11.68 -4.95 21.84
C ASN A 365 10.67 -6.00 22.30
N ARG A 366 10.73 -6.38 23.58
CA ARG A 366 9.72 -7.27 24.17
C ARG A 366 8.37 -6.59 24.27
N LEU A 367 7.30 -7.39 24.18
CA LEU A 367 5.94 -6.96 24.51
C LEU A 367 5.87 -6.57 25.97
N ASP A 368 5.53 -5.33 26.26
CA ASP A 368 5.38 -4.83 27.62
C ASP A 368 4.19 -3.88 27.79
N SER A 369 3.29 -3.85 26.82
CA SER A 369 2.12 -2.97 26.86
C SER A 369 0.83 -3.70 26.50
N VAL A 370 -0.24 -3.44 27.27
CA VAL A 370 -1.60 -3.88 26.99
C VAL A 370 -2.47 -2.69 26.61
N PHE A 371 -3.28 -2.84 25.58
CA PHE A 371 -4.19 -1.80 25.11
C PHE A 371 -5.57 -1.94 25.76
N MET A 372 -6.10 -0.83 26.22
CA MET A 372 -7.48 -0.77 26.73
C MET A 372 -8.37 -0.04 25.72
N PRO A 373 -9.63 -0.47 25.52
CA PRO A 373 -10.35 -1.53 26.25
C PRO A 373 -10.16 -2.96 25.69
N CYS A 374 -9.46 -3.15 24.54
CA CYS A 374 -9.42 -4.43 23.83
C CYS A 374 -8.51 -5.50 24.47
N ALA A 375 -7.71 -5.14 25.46
CA ALA A 375 -6.79 -6.01 26.22
C ALA A 375 -5.74 -6.76 25.36
N HIS A 376 -5.44 -6.31 24.14
CA HIS A 376 -4.41 -6.92 23.31
C HIS A 376 -3.02 -6.49 23.73
N VAL A 377 -2.09 -7.46 23.72
CA VAL A 377 -0.67 -7.28 24.03
C VAL A 377 0.13 -7.60 22.77
N VAL A 378 0.45 -6.57 21.98
CA VAL A 378 1.07 -6.71 20.65
C VAL A 378 2.24 -5.76 20.41
N ALA A 379 2.48 -4.83 21.32
CA ALA A 379 3.49 -3.79 21.19
C ALA A 379 4.34 -3.62 22.44
N CYS A 380 5.55 -3.10 22.27
CA CYS A 380 6.34 -2.55 23.37
C CYS A 380 5.84 -1.14 23.74
N SER A 381 6.20 -0.66 24.93
CA SER A 381 5.79 0.65 25.45
C SER A 381 6.18 1.81 24.51
N THR A 382 7.35 1.73 23.88
CA THR A 382 7.80 2.74 22.91
C THR A 382 6.90 2.80 21.67
N CYS A 383 6.50 1.63 21.15
CA CYS A 383 5.58 1.57 20.01
C CYS A 383 4.14 1.88 20.41
N ALA A 384 3.72 1.42 21.60
CA ALA A 384 2.38 1.65 22.13
C ALA A 384 2.06 3.15 22.30
N ALA A 385 3.05 3.93 22.72
CA ALA A 385 2.92 5.38 22.90
C ALA A 385 2.69 6.17 21.57
N ARG A 386 2.86 5.52 20.42
CA ARG A 386 2.81 6.15 19.09
C ARG A 386 1.61 5.71 18.25
N ILE A 387 0.73 4.86 18.78
CA ILE A 387 -0.41 4.34 18.05
C ILE A 387 -1.72 4.63 18.80
N GLU A 388 -2.73 5.04 18.07
CA GLU A 388 -4.06 5.37 18.59
C GLU A 388 -5.05 4.23 18.45
N ARG A 389 -4.76 3.25 17.58
CA ARG A 389 -5.63 2.11 17.33
C ARG A 389 -4.87 0.80 17.45
N CYS A 390 -5.52 -0.19 18.06
CA CYS A 390 -4.93 -1.52 18.21
C CYS A 390 -4.63 -2.16 16.84
N PRO A 391 -3.37 -2.56 16.56
CA PRO A 391 -3.01 -3.18 15.28
C PRO A 391 -3.75 -4.49 15.00
N LEU A 392 -4.25 -5.17 16.04
CA LEU A 392 -4.87 -6.47 15.91
C LEU A 392 -6.39 -6.37 15.64
N CYS A 393 -7.12 -5.54 16.40
CA CYS A 393 -8.57 -5.44 16.32
C CYS A 393 -9.08 -4.06 15.85
N ARG A 394 -8.18 -3.09 15.64
CA ARG A 394 -8.49 -1.72 15.19
C ARG A 394 -9.33 -0.89 16.16
N SER A 395 -9.63 -1.40 17.36
CA SER A 395 -10.28 -0.63 18.40
C SER A 395 -9.44 0.57 18.77
N GLU A 396 -10.07 1.68 19.05
CA GLU A 396 -9.42 2.87 19.58
C GLU A 396 -8.77 2.57 20.93
N ILE A 397 -7.54 3.02 21.12
CA ILE A 397 -6.78 2.82 22.35
C ILE A 397 -7.05 4.03 23.25
N THR A 398 -7.82 3.81 24.32
CA THR A 398 -8.07 4.84 25.31
C THR A 398 -6.92 4.99 26.29
N GLU A 399 -6.22 3.91 26.58
CA GLU A 399 -5.09 3.84 27.48
C GLU A 399 -4.19 2.66 27.12
N SER A 400 -2.87 2.84 27.24
CA SER A 400 -1.92 1.72 27.21
C SER A 400 -1.27 1.57 28.60
N ARG A 401 -1.34 0.36 29.15
CA ARG A 401 -0.74 0.06 30.46
C ARG A 401 0.49 -0.80 30.29
N LYS A 402 1.54 -0.48 31.04
CA LYS A 402 2.77 -1.25 31.05
C LYS A 402 2.55 -2.57 31.78
N LEU A 403 2.98 -3.65 31.16
CA LEU A 403 3.03 -4.98 31.77
C LEU A 403 4.37 -5.21 32.44
N TYR A 404 4.34 -5.61 33.67
CA TYR A 404 5.54 -6.04 34.42
C TYR A 404 5.62 -7.56 34.36
N MET A 405 6.48 -8.05 33.47
CA MET A 405 6.79 -9.48 33.45
C MET A 405 7.78 -9.81 34.57
N PRO A 406 7.61 -10.94 35.30
CA PRO A 406 8.59 -11.34 36.29
C PRO A 406 9.96 -11.51 35.61
N SER A 407 10.99 -10.94 36.21
CA SER A 407 12.38 -11.20 35.82
C SER A 407 12.76 -12.60 36.27
N TRP A 408 13.15 -13.43 35.33
CA TRP A 408 13.74 -14.75 35.58
C TRP A 408 15.24 -14.62 35.81
#